data_3f995ab32e8ccc94f4e87576d3baabd5
#
_entry.id   3f995ab32e8ccc94f4e87576d3baabd5
#
_cell.length_a   1.000
_cell.length_b   1.000
_cell.length_c   1.000
_cell.angle_alpha   90.00
_cell.angle_beta   90.00
_cell.angle_gamma   90.00
#
_symmetry.space_group_name_H-M   'P 1'
#
loop_
_entity.id
_entity.type
_entity.pdbx_description
1 polymer ?
#
loop_
_entity_poly.entity_id
_entity_poly.type
_entity_poly.pdbx_seq_one_letter_code
_entity_poly.pdbx_strand_id
1 'polypeptide(L)'
;MKIFILVDALRSDYISQKNTPFLYNLSQKYYYIKKIKPSLGFCERSEIISGLKSEKTGFFTAIGKNKQKSEYIKMSKSMSILLDMVDSILKKIPVIRLFNKNLNWNKAFRKIINKILTKKHNAKMSSYKIPYRQLRNFYLTEDEINHFSKKFFNQSSLVNKILSKNISINNKAWTYLGKKNQMSENEVKKYLINKNKSQKNEFIFSYLGSLDVIGHKYGPQSKEMENELMKLDLFFKKLIKSNLNSTIIILGDHGMKTIKSYFNIEPHLKKIKYDLGLKINEDFNYFIDSTMCRIWIKDNFKKEDVINYFERQKELTENGAIISPKVSKKIYGDIIWLANEGVMVYPDFFHFNKPIGMHGYNNSLLKSQGTCIIYSPDGKNINIENENLSKINEIIMKDFV
;
A
#
# COMPACT_ATOMS: atom_id res chain seq x y z
N MET A 1 25.47 4.94 13.49
CA MET A 1 24.43 5.25 12.48
C MET A 1 23.44 4.09 12.43
N LYS A 2 22.15 4.37 12.22
CA LYS A 2 21.09 3.36 12.09
C LYS A 2 20.37 3.55 10.76
N ILE A 3 20.14 2.46 10.02
CA ILE A 3 19.52 2.49 8.69
C ILE A 3 18.30 1.60 8.71
N PHE A 4 17.13 2.19 8.55
CA PHE A 4 15.84 1.49 8.42
C PHE A 4 15.45 1.43 6.95
N ILE A 5 15.23 0.23 6.44
CA ILE A 5 14.88 -0.02 5.05
C ILE A 5 13.56 -0.78 5.01
N LEU A 6 12.51 -0.10 4.62
CA LEU A 6 11.25 -0.73 4.29
C LEU A 6 11.35 -1.31 2.87
N VAL A 7 11.21 -2.62 2.77
CA VAL A 7 11.20 -3.35 1.50
C VAL A 7 9.78 -3.85 1.26
N ASP A 8 9.07 -3.16 0.39
CA ASP A 8 7.67 -3.41 0.10
C ASP A 8 7.44 -4.82 -0.44
N ALA A 9 6.51 -5.56 0.16
CA ALA A 9 6.18 -6.95 -0.15
C ALA A 9 7.33 -7.97 0.07
N LEU A 10 8.29 -7.71 0.97
CA LEU A 10 9.31 -8.69 1.33
C LEU A 10 8.72 -9.79 2.22
N ARG A 11 8.49 -10.96 1.66
CA ARG A 11 7.91 -12.14 2.32
C ARG A 11 8.95 -12.99 3.03
N SER A 12 8.52 -13.69 4.09
CA SER A 12 9.40 -14.60 4.83
C SER A 12 9.94 -15.76 3.97
N ASP A 13 9.14 -16.29 3.04
CA ASP A 13 9.56 -17.40 2.16
C ASP A 13 10.53 -16.96 1.03
N TYR A 14 10.76 -15.66 0.87
CA TYR A 14 11.81 -15.14 0.00
C TYR A 14 13.19 -15.26 0.66
N ILE A 15 13.26 -15.34 2.01
CA ILE A 15 14.50 -15.52 2.74
C ILE A 15 14.90 -17.00 2.71
N SER A 16 15.71 -17.37 1.74
CA SER A 16 16.10 -18.77 1.50
C SER A 16 17.49 -18.86 0.89
N GLN A 17 18.14 -20.01 1.04
CA GLN A 17 19.43 -20.26 0.41
C GLN A 17 19.41 -20.14 -1.11
N LYS A 18 18.26 -20.48 -1.73
CA LYS A 18 18.08 -20.40 -3.19
C LYS A 18 17.98 -18.96 -3.67
N ASN A 19 17.11 -18.15 -3.07
CA ASN A 19 16.71 -16.85 -3.61
C ASN A 19 17.53 -15.68 -3.05
N THR A 20 17.89 -15.73 -1.76
CA THR A 20 18.56 -14.66 -1.03
C THR A 20 19.59 -15.22 -0.05
N PRO A 21 20.65 -15.89 -0.54
CA PRO A 21 21.60 -16.62 0.32
C PRO A 21 22.26 -15.73 1.37
N PHE A 22 22.54 -14.48 1.08
CA PHE A 22 23.14 -13.56 2.05
C PHE A 22 22.14 -13.19 3.16
N LEU A 23 20.90 -12.80 2.82
CA LEU A 23 19.85 -12.51 3.80
C LEU A 23 19.49 -13.75 4.62
N TYR A 24 19.48 -14.94 4.00
CA TYR A 24 19.29 -16.19 4.70
C TYR A 24 20.38 -16.41 5.76
N ASN A 25 21.66 -16.22 5.40
CA ASN A 25 22.75 -16.32 6.36
C ASN A 25 22.65 -15.25 7.48
N LEU A 26 22.18 -14.04 7.17
CA LEU A 26 21.91 -13.03 8.20
C LEU A 26 20.81 -13.47 9.15
N SER A 27 19.72 -14.05 8.63
CA SER A 27 18.60 -14.52 9.45
C SER A 27 18.98 -15.63 10.42
N GLN A 28 20.06 -16.38 10.14
CA GLN A 28 20.60 -17.41 11.04
C GLN A 28 21.54 -16.85 12.13
N LYS A 29 22.08 -15.65 11.94
CA LYS A 29 23.13 -15.09 12.80
C LYS A 29 22.70 -13.88 13.63
N TYR A 30 21.67 -13.19 13.19
CA TYR A 30 21.23 -11.92 13.75
C TYR A 30 19.77 -11.97 14.18
N TYR A 31 19.22 -10.84 14.59
CA TYR A 31 17.83 -10.73 14.98
C TYR A 31 16.91 -10.97 13.78
N TYR A 32 16.05 -11.94 13.88
CA TYR A 32 15.14 -12.35 12.81
C TYR A 32 13.72 -12.54 13.31
N ILE A 33 12.76 -11.84 12.69
CA ILE A 33 11.33 -12.09 12.84
C ILE A 33 10.84 -12.71 11.54
N LYS A 34 10.48 -13.97 11.61
CA LYS A 34 10.13 -14.75 10.43
C LYS A 34 8.83 -14.25 9.79
N LYS A 35 7.82 -13.93 10.61
CA LYS A 35 6.50 -13.54 10.13
C LYS A 35 6.05 -12.26 10.82
N ILE A 36 5.78 -11.23 10.04
CA ILE A 36 5.23 -9.97 10.52
C ILE A 36 3.83 -9.80 9.97
N LYS A 37 2.87 -9.67 10.87
CA LYS A 37 1.46 -9.51 10.55
C LYS A 37 1.08 -8.03 10.57
N PRO A 38 0.78 -7.40 9.41
CA PRO A 38 0.22 -6.06 9.37
C PRO A 38 -1.26 -6.06 9.82
N SER A 39 -1.78 -4.89 10.16
CA SER A 39 -3.22 -4.68 10.31
C SER A 39 -3.94 -4.86 8.97
N LEU A 40 -5.23 -5.13 9.01
CA LEU A 40 -6.04 -5.17 7.80
C LEU A 40 -6.11 -3.79 7.14
N GLY A 41 -6.07 -3.76 5.82
CA GLY A 41 -6.11 -2.55 5.01
C GLY A 41 -4.76 -2.26 4.34
N PHE A 42 -4.58 -1.00 3.91
CA PHE A 42 -3.36 -0.51 3.25
C PHE A 42 -2.81 0.68 4.04
N CYS A 43 -2.35 0.42 5.27
CA CYS A 43 -1.92 1.44 6.23
C CYS A 43 -0.60 1.11 6.93
N GLU A 44 0.18 0.19 6.38
CA GLU A 44 1.38 -0.41 6.97
C GLU A 44 2.39 0.66 7.40
N ARG A 45 2.63 1.68 6.59
CA ARG A 45 3.57 2.76 6.90
C ARG A 45 3.17 3.54 8.15
N SER A 46 1.87 3.81 8.30
CA SER A 46 1.34 4.47 9.50
C SER A 46 1.48 3.58 10.73
N GLU A 47 1.27 2.27 10.58
CA GLU A 47 1.43 1.29 11.64
C GLU A 47 2.89 1.18 12.09
N ILE A 48 3.83 1.09 11.16
CA ILE A 48 5.28 1.03 11.43
C ILE A 48 5.74 2.27 12.20
N ILE A 49 5.42 3.46 11.70
CA ILE A 49 5.94 4.70 12.28
C ILE A 49 5.24 5.03 13.60
N SER A 50 3.95 4.77 13.73
CA SER A 50 3.21 5.06 14.96
C SER A 50 3.39 4.00 16.06
N GLY A 51 3.66 2.75 15.70
CA GLY A 51 3.59 1.61 16.60
C GLY A 51 2.17 1.27 17.05
N LEU A 52 1.16 1.72 16.30
CA LEU A 52 -0.25 1.56 16.64
C LEU A 52 -0.99 0.89 15.48
N LYS A 53 -1.87 -0.06 15.80
CA LYS A 53 -2.75 -0.70 14.82
C LYS A 53 -3.72 0.30 14.18
N SER A 54 -4.27 -0.04 13.01
CA SER A 54 -5.21 0.78 12.25
C SER A 54 -6.41 1.27 13.07
N GLU A 55 -6.91 0.48 14.01
CA GLU A 55 -8.00 0.86 14.90
C GLU A 55 -7.66 2.08 15.75
N LYS A 56 -6.42 2.20 16.21
CA LYS A 56 -5.94 3.33 17.02
C LYS A 56 -5.45 4.50 16.20
N THR A 57 -4.82 4.24 15.06
CA THR A 57 -4.36 5.31 14.15
C THR A 57 -5.53 5.97 13.43
N GLY A 58 -6.61 5.22 13.21
CA GLY A 58 -7.73 5.60 12.38
C GLY A 58 -7.39 5.70 10.89
N PHE A 59 -6.28 5.08 10.44
CA PHE A 59 -5.93 4.92 9.02
C PHE A 59 -6.17 3.48 8.61
N PHE A 60 -6.92 3.29 7.52
CA PHE A 60 -7.31 1.97 7.04
C PHE A 60 -6.86 1.73 5.59
N THR A 61 -7.06 2.69 4.71
CA THR A 61 -6.62 2.61 3.31
C THR A 61 -6.13 3.97 2.81
N ALA A 62 -5.40 3.98 1.70
CA ALA A 62 -4.84 5.19 1.10
C ALA A 62 -5.91 6.17 0.59
N ILE A 63 -7.13 5.70 0.31
CA ILE A 63 -8.21 6.53 -0.25
C ILE A 63 -9.36 6.66 0.74
N GLY A 64 -9.73 7.90 1.08
CA GLY A 64 -10.89 8.23 1.91
C GLY A 64 -11.95 9.01 1.14
N LYS A 65 -13.20 8.96 1.63
CA LYS A 65 -14.30 9.78 1.10
C LYS A 65 -14.42 11.07 1.90
N ASN A 66 -14.10 12.18 1.27
CA ASN A 66 -14.39 13.52 1.77
C ASN A 66 -14.38 14.50 0.59
N LYS A 67 -15.57 15.02 0.25
CA LYS A 67 -15.73 15.93 -0.89
C LYS A 67 -14.90 17.22 -0.75
N GLN A 68 -14.80 17.77 0.44
CA GLN A 68 -14.09 19.05 0.68
C GLN A 68 -12.56 18.89 0.53
N LYS A 69 -12.03 17.68 0.76
CA LYS A 69 -10.61 17.36 0.62
C LYS A 69 -10.22 16.89 -0.76
N SER A 70 -11.21 16.61 -1.63
CA SER A 70 -10.92 16.17 -2.99
C SER A 70 -10.25 17.27 -3.82
N GLU A 71 -9.17 16.93 -4.51
CA GLU A 71 -8.51 17.80 -5.47
C GLU A 71 -9.44 18.21 -6.64
N TYR A 72 -10.49 17.43 -6.88
CA TYR A 72 -11.47 17.60 -7.96
C TYR A 72 -12.77 18.29 -7.53
N ILE A 73 -12.81 18.90 -6.36
CA ILE A 73 -14.01 19.54 -5.80
C ILE A 73 -14.62 20.58 -6.76
N LYS A 74 -13.76 21.30 -7.51
CA LYS A 74 -14.17 22.37 -8.45
C LYS A 74 -14.70 21.83 -9.80
N MET A 75 -14.55 20.55 -10.09
CA MET A 75 -15.08 19.97 -11.34
C MET A 75 -16.59 19.95 -11.32
N SER A 76 -17.24 20.52 -12.36
CA SER A 76 -18.71 20.55 -12.46
C SER A 76 -19.31 19.15 -12.64
N LYS A 77 -20.61 18.99 -12.32
CA LYS A 77 -21.33 17.72 -12.52
C LYS A 77 -21.39 17.36 -14.02
N SER A 78 -21.69 18.33 -14.88
CA SER A 78 -21.75 18.15 -16.35
C SER A 78 -20.39 17.74 -16.91
N MET A 79 -19.31 18.43 -16.52
CA MET A 79 -17.94 18.07 -16.93
C MET A 79 -17.59 16.64 -16.51
N SER A 80 -17.93 16.23 -15.30
CA SER A 80 -17.61 14.88 -14.83
C SER A 80 -18.37 13.80 -15.62
N ILE A 81 -19.61 14.05 -16.04
CA ILE A 81 -20.38 13.15 -16.89
C ILE A 81 -19.74 13.05 -18.28
N LEU A 82 -19.40 14.19 -18.89
CA LEU A 82 -18.75 14.22 -20.20
C LEU A 82 -17.42 13.46 -20.19
N LEU A 83 -16.60 13.68 -19.17
CA LEU A 83 -15.31 12.98 -19.04
C LEU A 83 -15.49 11.47 -18.83
N ASP A 84 -16.51 11.02 -18.10
CA ASP A 84 -16.83 9.60 -17.96
C ASP A 84 -17.28 8.98 -19.29
N MET A 85 -18.04 9.71 -20.11
CA MET A 85 -18.43 9.27 -21.46
C MET A 85 -17.21 9.10 -22.36
N VAL A 86 -16.33 10.10 -22.43
CA VAL A 86 -15.08 10.04 -23.19
C VAL A 86 -14.19 8.90 -22.72
N ASP A 87 -14.00 8.75 -21.42
CA ASP A 87 -13.24 7.67 -20.80
C ASP A 87 -13.80 6.28 -21.20
N SER A 88 -15.12 6.15 -21.24
CA SER A 88 -15.81 4.93 -21.65
C SER A 88 -15.61 4.59 -23.14
N ILE A 89 -15.56 5.61 -24.01
CA ILE A 89 -15.25 5.43 -25.43
C ILE A 89 -13.80 5.01 -25.60
N LEU A 90 -12.87 5.71 -24.94
CA LEU A 90 -11.44 5.42 -25.03
C LEU A 90 -11.06 4.01 -24.53
N LYS A 91 -11.83 3.45 -23.59
CA LYS A 91 -11.66 2.05 -23.14
C LYS A 91 -11.94 1.03 -24.23
N LYS A 92 -12.75 1.36 -25.25
CA LYS A 92 -13.10 0.49 -26.37
C LYS A 92 -12.04 0.54 -27.49
N ILE A 93 -11.17 1.55 -27.49
CA ILE A 93 -10.13 1.69 -28.51
C ILE A 93 -9.01 0.68 -28.18
N PRO A 94 -8.60 -0.15 -29.16
CA PRO A 94 -7.51 -1.11 -28.97
C PRO A 94 -6.21 -0.44 -28.53
N VAL A 95 -5.43 -1.12 -27.70
CA VAL A 95 -4.10 -0.67 -27.32
C VAL A 95 -3.20 -0.73 -28.56
N ILE A 96 -2.70 0.42 -29.00
CA ILE A 96 -1.79 0.49 -30.14
C ILE A 96 -0.36 0.32 -29.64
N ARG A 97 0.38 -0.58 -30.29
CA ARG A 97 1.80 -0.78 -30.02
C ARG A 97 2.61 0.19 -30.90
N LEU A 98 3.09 1.28 -30.28
CA LEU A 98 3.95 2.26 -30.94
C LEU A 98 5.35 2.18 -30.34
N PHE A 99 6.37 1.99 -31.18
CA PHE A 99 7.79 2.01 -30.78
C PHE A 99 8.11 1.16 -29.53
N ASN A 100 7.69 -0.11 -29.52
CA ASN A 100 7.85 -1.04 -28.38
C ASN A 100 7.14 -0.63 -27.07
N LYS A 101 6.26 0.36 -27.07
CA LYS A 101 5.44 0.76 -25.95
C LYS A 101 3.97 0.54 -26.25
N ASN A 102 3.26 -0.12 -25.34
CA ASN A 102 1.81 -0.24 -25.40
C ASN A 102 1.18 1.11 -25.03
N LEU A 103 0.61 1.82 -26.00
CA LEU A 103 -0.09 3.07 -25.77
C LEU A 103 -1.52 2.76 -25.32
N ASN A 104 -1.79 3.00 -24.03
CA ASN A 104 -3.13 2.95 -23.49
C ASN A 104 -3.72 4.37 -23.52
N TRP A 105 -4.62 4.63 -24.49
CA TRP A 105 -5.25 5.93 -24.73
C TRP A 105 -6.03 6.44 -23.50
N ASN A 106 -6.71 5.55 -22.80
CA ASN A 106 -7.43 5.91 -21.60
C ASN A 106 -6.48 6.43 -20.50
N LYS A 107 -5.35 5.75 -20.29
CA LYS A 107 -4.33 6.18 -19.32
C LYS A 107 -3.69 7.52 -19.73
N ALA A 108 -3.41 7.71 -21.03
CA ALA A 108 -2.84 8.96 -21.54
C ALA A 108 -3.84 10.12 -21.38
N PHE A 109 -5.08 9.92 -21.75
CA PHE A 109 -6.16 10.90 -21.59
C PHE A 109 -6.32 11.31 -20.12
N ARG A 110 -6.47 10.35 -19.20
CA ARG A 110 -6.56 10.65 -17.76
C ARG A 110 -5.38 11.47 -17.26
N LYS A 111 -4.17 11.17 -17.71
CA LYS A 111 -2.97 11.91 -17.33
C LYS A 111 -3.01 13.37 -17.81
N ILE A 112 -3.53 13.63 -19.02
CA ILE A 112 -3.69 14.99 -19.57
C ILE A 112 -4.78 15.76 -18.82
N ILE A 113 -5.97 15.16 -18.67
CA ILE A 113 -7.09 15.78 -17.98
C ILE A 113 -6.73 16.13 -16.53
N ASN A 114 -6.03 15.26 -15.84
CA ASN A 114 -5.59 15.54 -14.48
C ASN A 114 -4.63 16.72 -14.39
N LYS A 115 -3.74 16.91 -15.37
CA LYS A 115 -2.89 18.10 -15.42
C LYS A 115 -3.69 19.41 -15.57
N ILE A 116 -4.82 19.33 -16.30
CA ILE A 116 -5.69 20.49 -16.55
C ILE A 116 -6.56 20.77 -15.31
N LEU A 117 -7.18 19.74 -14.74
CA LEU A 117 -8.15 19.88 -13.65
C LEU A 117 -7.50 20.19 -12.31
N THR A 118 -6.32 19.67 -12.07
CA THR A 118 -5.60 19.91 -10.82
C THR A 118 -4.48 20.90 -11.06
N LYS A 119 -4.72 22.18 -10.79
CA LYS A 119 -3.71 23.25 -10.85
C LYS A 119 -2.53 23.01 -9.89
N LYS A 120 -2.69 22.13 -8.92
CA LYS A 120 -1.60 21.68 -8.07
C LYS A 120 -0.84 20.57 -8.82
N HIS A 121 0.43 20.84 -9.15
CA HIS A 121 1.35 19.89 -9.81
C HIS A 121 1.52 18.52 -9.10
N ASN A 122 0.78 18.27 -8.05
CA ASN A 122 0.80 17.12 -7.17
C ASN A 122 -0.51 16.32 -7.19
N ALA A 123 -1.24 16.28 -8.32
CA ALA A 123 -2.44 15.45 -8.44
C ALA A 123 -2.09 13.97 -8.25
N LYS A 124 -2.19 13.50 -7.03
CA LYS A 124 -1.78 12.16 -6.62
C LYS A 124 -2.76 11.09 -7.08
N MET A 125 -4.04 11.45 -7.22
CA MET A 125 -5.09 10.56 -7.72
C MET A 125 -5.13 10.43 -9.25
N SER A 126 -4.20 11.05 -9.96
CA SER A 126 -4.23 11.18 -11.42
C SER A 126 -4.06 9.89 -12.21
N SER A 127 -3.49 8.86 -11.62
CA SER A 127 -3.21 7.58 -12.30
C SER A 127 -4.32 6.54 -12.11
N TYR A 128 -5.31 6.82 -11.25
CA TYR A 128 -6.36 5.88 -10.90
C TYR A 128 -7.52 5.90 -11.88
N LYS A 129 -8.26 4.77 -11.95
CA LYS A 129 -9.43 4.59 -12.83
C LYS A 129 -10.75 5.00 -12.17
N ILE A 130 -10.72 5.77 -11.11
CA ILE A 130 -11.93 6.25 -10.42
C ILE A 130 -12.80 6.99 -11.43
N PRO A 131 -14.11 6.66 -11.56
CA PRO A 131 -15.01 7.41 -12.41
C PRO A 131 -15.01 8.90 -12.06
N TYR A 132 -14.94 9.79 -13.07
CA TYR A 132 -14.86 11.23 -12.83
C TYR A 132 -16.03 11.76 -12.00
N ARG A 133 -17.25 11.20 -12.17
CA ARG A 133 -18.40 11.53 -11.33
C ARG A 133 -18.19 11.25 -9.86
N GLN A 134 -17.38 10.25 -9.52
CA GLN A 134 -17.09 9.86 -8.14
C GLN A 134 -15.80 10.53 -7.62
N LEU A 135 -14.88 10.91 -8.50
CA LEU A 135 -13.56 11.44 -8.15
C LEU A 135 -13.65 12.67 -7.24
N ARG A 136 -14.74 13.47 -7.37
CA ARG A 136 -15.02 14.63 -6.50
C ARG A 136 -15.26 14.28 -5.03
N ASN A 137 -15.52 13.02 -4.71
CA ASN A 137 -15.84 12.57 -3.36
C ASN A 137 -14.65 11.97 -2.62
N PHE A 138 -13.56 11.65 -3.34
CA PHE A 138 -12.44 10.93 -2.79
C PHE A 138 -11.17 11.78 -2.75
N TYR A 139 -10.31 11.47 -1.79
CA TYR A 139 -9.01 12.10 -1.60
C TYR A 139 -7.98 11.07 -1.10
N LEU A 140 -6.70 11.39 -1.26
CA LEU A 140 -5.62 10.55 -0.77
C LEU A 140 -5.40 10.84 0.72
N THR A 141 -5.69 9.88 1.59
CA THR A 141 -5.55 10.05 3.05
C THR A 141 -4.11 10.22 3.49
N GLU A 142 -3.15 9.65 2.76
CA GLU A 142 -1.72 9.84 3.02
C GLU A 142 -1.26 11.31 2.87
N ASP A 143 -2.04 12.17 2.17
CA ASP A 143 -1.72 13.60 2.07
C ASP A 143 -1.84 14.33 3.39
N GLU A 144 -2.67 13.81 4.28
CA GLU A 144 -2.85 14.35 5.63
C GLU A 144 -1.81 13.80 6.62
N ILE A 145 -1.04 12.80 6.21
CA ILE A 145 -0.10 12.11 7.07
C ILE A 145 1.31 12.59 6.76
N ASN A 146 1.89 13.35 7.68
CA ASN A 146 3.33 13.57 7.69
C ASN A 146 3.96 12.64 8.75
N HIS A 147 4.35 11.45 8.31
CA HIS A 147 4.95 10.41 9.17
C HIS A 147 6.17 10.91 9.98
N PHE A 148 6.88 11.91 9.46
CA PHE A 148 8.07 12.47 10.10
C PHE A 148 7.82 13.78 10.85
N SER A 149 6.56 14.18 11.00
CA SER A 149 6.19 15.31 11.86
C SER A 149 6.18 14.89 13.33
N LYS A 150 6.73 15.75 14.22
CA LYS A 150 6.61 15.58 15.68
C LYS A 150 5.15 15.52 16.16
N LYS A 151 4.22 16.09 15.40
CA LYS A 151 2.77 16.09 15.71
C LYS A 151 2.08 14.77 15.30
N PHE A 152 2.76 13.91 14.52
CA PHE A 152 2.20 12.66 14.06
C PHE A 152 2.25 11.62 15.18
N PHE A 153 1.08 11.19 15.65
CA PHE A 153 0.90 10.23 16.76
C PHE A 153 1.66 10.54 18.07
N ASN A 154 1.93 11.82 18.33
CA ASN A 154 2.52 12.29 19.58
C ASN A 154 3.74 11.46 20.04
N GLN A 155 3.76 11.09 21.32
CA GLN A 155 4.89 10.39 21.95
C GLN A 155 5.07 8.93 21.49
N SER A 156 4.03 8.30 20.95
CA SER A 156 4.11 6.88 20.52
C SER A 156 4.91 6.67 19.24
N SER A 157 5.08 7.73 18.42
CA SER A 157 5.73 7.55 17.12
C SER A 157 7.23 7.25 17.24
N LEU A 158 7.70 6.36 16.36
CA LEU A 158 9.12 6.03 16.22
C LEU A 158 9.98 7.30 16.04
N VAL A 159 9.48 8.26 15.28
CA VAL A 159 10.12 9.56 15.05
C VAL A 159 10.35 10.32 16.35
N ASN A 160 9.30 10.47 17.17
CA ASN A 160 9.42 11.21 18.44
C ASN A 160 10.33 10.48 19.44
N LYS A 161 10.26 9.16 19.50
CA LYS A 161 11.13 8.35 20.36
C LYS A 161 12.62 8.47 19.96
N ILE A 162 12.92 8.49 18.64
CA ILE A 162 14.28 8.70 18.13
C ILE A 162 14.77 10.11 18.48
N LEU A 163 13.96 11.12 18.24
CA LEU A 163 14.29 12.53 18.53
C LEU A 163 14.50 12.79 20.03
N SER A 164 13.76 12.11 20.92
CA SER A 164 13.95 12.23 22.38
C SER A 164 15.30 11.69 22.87
N LYS A 165 15.96 10.85 22.06
CA LYS A 165 17.33 10.36 22.32
C LYS A 165 18.42 11.21 21.64
N ASN A 166 18.09 12.42 21.18
CA ASN A 166 18.99 13.33 20.45
C ASN A 166 19.60 12.70 19.18
N ILE A 167 18.86 11.82 18.52
CA ILE A 167 19.28 11.20 17.26
C ILE A 167 18.61 11.98 16.11
N SER A 168 19.41 12.43 15.14
CA SER A 168 18.89 13.13 13.96
C SER A 168 18.20 12.16 13.00
N ILE A 169 17.12 12.65 12.35
CA ILE A 169 16.34 11.85 11.39
C ILE A 169 16.62 12.29 9.97
N ASN A 170 16.89 11.33 9.10
CA ASN A 170 17.09 11.53 7.68
C ASN A 170 16.10 10.66 6.89
N ASN A 171 15.17 11.30 6.21
CA ASN A 171 14.13 10.65 5.43
C ASN A 171 14.20 10.97 3.92
N LYS A 172 15.37 11.40 3.42
CA LYS A 172 15.57 11.74 2.00
C LYS A 172 15.32 10.54 1.07
N ALA A 173 15.63 9.35 1.54
CA ALA A 173 15.46 8.09 0.81
C ALA A 173 14.08 7.44 1.04
N TRP A 174 13.17 8.09 1.80
CA TRP A 174 11.81 7.64 1.97
C TRP A 174 10.93 8.14 0.84
N THR A 175 10.15 7.25 0.25
CA THR A 175 9.20 7.60 -0.80
C THR A 175 7.77 7.64 -0.29
N TYR A 176 6.97 8.53 -0.85
CA TYR A 176 5.56 8.70 -0.54
C TYR A 176 4.71 8.38 -1.78
N LEU A 177 3.54 7.80 -1.57
CA LEU A 177 2.62 7.53 -2.65
C LEU A 177 2.28 8.84 -3.41
N GLY A 178 2.49 8.83 -4.72
CA GLY A 178 2.11 9.93 -5.62
C GLY A 178 2.93 11.22 -5.55
N LYS A 179 3.92 11.38 -4.69
CA LYS A 179 4.82 12.54 -4.72
C LYS A 179 5.74 12.50 -5.94
N LYS A 180 6.00 13.68 -6.52
CA LYS A 180 7.01 13.86 -7.57
C LYS A 180 8.37 14.17 -6.95
N ASN A 181 9.44 14.08 -7.77
CA ASN A 181 10.81 14.45 -7.40
C ASN A 181 11.38 13.65 -6.21
N GLN A 182 11.04 12.36 -6.17
CA GLN A 182 11.61 11.42 -5.21
C GLN A 182 12.77 10.67 -5.86
N MET A 183 13.68 10.16 -5.02
CA MET A 183 14.75 9.28 -5.49
C MET A 183 14.14 8.02 -6.13
N SER A 184 14.68 7.61 -7.27
CA SER A 184 14.46 6.27 -7.81
C SER A 184 15.08 5.22 -6.88
N GLU A 185 14.62 3.99 -6.94
CA GLU A 185 15.17 2.92 -6.10
C GLU A 185 16.69 2.73 -6.29
N ASN A 186 17.19 2.90 -7.51
CA ASN A 186 18.63 2.83 -7.78
C ASN A 186 19.39 3.99 -7.11
N GLU A 187 18.82 5.19 -7.07
CA GLU A 187 19.40 6.34 -6.35
C GLU A 187 19.37 6.11 -4.85
N VAL A 188 18.30 5.54 -4.30
CA VAL A 188 18.22 5.14 -2.89
C VAL A 188 19.31 4.13 -2.56
N LYS A 189 19.46 3.07 -3.35
CA LYS A 189 20.52 2.04 -3.16
C LYS A 189 21.92 2.66 -3.20
N LYS A 190 22.21 3.52 -4.17
CA LYS A 190 23.50 4.24 -4.26
C LYS A 190 23.72 5.18 -3.07
N TYR A 191 22.69 5.93 -2.69
CA TYR A 191 22.74 6.85 -1.54
C TYR A 191 23.11 6.12 -0.25
N LEU A 192 22.46 4.98 0.03
CA LEU A 192 22.70 4.21 1.25
C LEU A 192 24.12 3.59 1.30
N ILE A 193 24.63 3.11 0.18
CA ILE A 193 26.00 2.54 0.09
C ILE A 193 27.06 3.63 0.29
N ASN A 194 26.86 4.81 -0.32
CA ASN A 194 27.83 5.91 -0.35
C ASN A 194 27.66 6.92 0.79
N LYS A 195 26.73 6.66 1.71
CA LYS A 195 26.47 7.58 2.83
C LYS A 195 27.73 7.79 3.67
N ASN A 196 28.07 9.05 3.88
CA ASN A 196 29.22 9.43 4.68
C ASN A 196 29.03 8.99 6.15
N LYS A 197 30.02 8.28 6.68
CA LYS A 197 30.01 7.68 8.03
C LYS A 197 30.32 8.68 9.15
N SER A 198 30.62 9.92 8.82
CA SER A 198 30.98 10.96 9.82
C SER A 198 29.84 11.32 10.78
N GLN A 199 28.58 11.14 10.35
CA GLN A 199 27.40 11.39 11.19
C GLN A 199 27.03 10.16 12.01
N LYS A 200 27.72 9.96 13.13
CA LYS A 200 27.49 8.77 14.01
C LYS A 200 26.09 8.71 14.62
N ASN A 201 25.43 9.87 14.86
CA ASN A 201 24.15 9.94 15.56
C ASN A 201 22.99 10.27 14.61
N GLU A 202 22.79 9.44 13.57
CA GLU A 202 21.75 9.60 12.56
C GLU A 202 20.94 8.32 12.40
N PHE A 203 19.61 8.49 12.24
CA PHE A 203 18.67 7.43 11.88
C PHE A 203 18.11 7.72 10.48
N ILE A 204 18.41 6.85 9.54
CA ILE A 204 18.02 7.00 8.12
C ILE A 204 16.80 6.12 7.85
N PHE A 205 15.74 6.72 7.32
CA PHE A 205 14.57 6.00 6.79
C PHE A 205 14.65 5.91 5.27
N SER A 206 14.46 4.71 4.75
CA SER A 206 14.46 4.45 3.31
C SER A 206 13.39 3.44 2.89
N TYR A 207 13.08 3.42 1.60
CA TYR A 207 12.05 2.59 1.01
C TYR A 207 12.51 2.00 -0.32
N LEU A 208 12.26 0.71 -0.52
CA LEU A 208 12.49 -0.04 -1.76
C LEU A 208 11.17 -0.71 -2.17
N GLY A 209 10.66 -0.41 -3.37
CA GLY A 209 9.33 -0.84 -3.83
C GLY A 209 9.34 -1.84 -4.98
N SER A 210 10.51 -2.30 -5.45
CA SER A 210 10.60 -3.14 -6.64
C SER A 210 9.88 -4.48 -6.51
N LEU A 211 9.91 -5.13 -5.33
CA LEU A 211 9.28 -6.44 -5.15
C LEU A 211 7.75 -6.34 -5.27
N ASP A 212 7.15 -5.29 -4.72
CA ASP A 212 5.70 -5.06 -4.85
C ASP A 212 5.30 -4.86 -6.32
N VAL A 213 6.00 -3.98 -7.04
CA VAL A 213 5.75 -3.70 -8.46
C VAL A 213 5.89 -4.98 -9.32
N ILE A 214 6.92 -5.78 -9.07
CA ILE A 214 7.17 -7.04 -9.81
C ILE A 214 6.11 -8.07 -9.43
N GLY A 215 5.79 -8.17 -8.14
CA GLY A 215 4.76 -9.07 -7.63
C GLY A 215 3.40 -8.83 -8.27
N HIS A 216 2.96 -7.59 -8.39
CA HIS A 216 1.72 -7.23 -9.08
C HIS A 216 1.76 -7.58 -10.56
N LYS A 217 2.88 -7.30 -11.24
CA LYS A 217 2.97 -7.42 -12.70
C LYS A 217 3.20 -8.85 -13.18
N TYR A 218 4.07 -9.60 -12.52
CA TYR A 218 4.53 -10.92 -12.97
C TYR A 218 4.16 -12.05 -11.99
N GLY A 219 3.71 -11.70 -10.80
CA GLY A 219 3.37 -12.64 -9.74
C GLY A 219 4.53 -12.89 -8.77
N PRO A 220 4.19 -13.29 -7.54
CA PRO A 220 5.17 -13.46 -6.45
C PRO A 220 6.10 -14.67 -6.60
N GLN A 221 5.86 -15.54 -7.57
CA GLN A 221 6.66 -16.76 -7.84
C GLN A 221 7.26 -16.75 -9.24
N SER A 222 7.33 -15.58 -9.90
CA SER A 222 7.83 -15.43 -11.24
C SER A 222 9.37 -15.45 -11.30
N LYS A 223 9.89 -15.70 -12.49
CA LYS A 223 11.34 -15.60 -12.75
C LYS A 223 11.86 -14.18 -12.56
N GLU A 224 11.03 -13.18 -12.89
CA GLU A 224 11.32 -11.77 -12.64
C GLU A 224 11.45 -11.47 -11.14
N MET A 225 10.61 -12.10 -10.30
CA MET A 225 10.72 -12.00 -8.85
C MET A 225 12.03 -12.65 -8.34
N GLU A 226 12.36 -13.85 -8.80
CA GLU A 226 13.64 -14.51 -8.43
C GLU A 226 14.84 -13.62 -8.80
N ASN A 227 14.85 -13.04 -10.00
CA ASN A 227 15.92 -12.14 -10.45
C ASN A 227 16.03 -10.88 -9.57
N GLU A 228 14.90 -10.30 -9.18
CA GLU A 228 14.91 -9.10 -8.33
C GLU A 228 15.35 -9.41 -6.90
N LEU A 229 14.95 -10.57 -6.36
CA LEU A 229 15.42 -11.04 -5.05
C LEU A 229 16.96 -11.23 -5.02
N MET A 230 17.54 -11.80 -6.08
CA MET A 230 19.00 -11.92 -6.20
C MET A 230 19.69 -10.55 -6.23
N LYS A 231 19.16 -9.57 -6.96
CA LYS A 231 19.70 -8.20 -6.99
C LYS A 231 19.60 -7.53 -5.62
N LEU A 232 18.49 -7.74 -4.93
CA LEU A 232 18.26 -7.22 -3.58
C LEU A 232 19.24 -7.83 -2.58
N ASP A 233 19.45 -9.14 -2.63
CA ASP A 233 20.42 -9.85 -1.80
C ASP A 233 21.86 -9.32 -1.98
N LEU A 234 22.27 -9.12 -3.24
CA LEU A 234 23.56 -8.51 -3.56
C LEU A 234 23.67 -7.06 -3.08
N PHE A 235 22.60 -6.29 -3.14
CA PHE A 235 22.55 -4.94 -2.59
C PHE A 235 22.78 -4.96 -1.08
N PHE A 236 22.08 -5.79 -0.32
CA PHE A 236 22.24 -5.89 1.13
C PHE A 236 23.65 -6.37 1.52
N LYS A 237 24.21 -7.31 0.77
CA LYS A 237 25.61 -7.73 0.94
C LYS A 237 26.59 -6.55 0.82
N LYS A 238 26.42 -5.72 -0.21
CA LYS A 238 27.24 -4.51 -0.42
C LYS A 238 27.00 -3.47 0.68
N LEU A 239 25.75 -3.22 1.02
CA LEU A 239 25.36 -2.23 2.02
C LEU A 239 25.97 -2.56 3.40
N ILE A 240 25.84 -3.80 3.87
CA ILE A 240 26.38 -4.23 5.17
C ILE A 240 27.90 -4.16 5.16
N LYS A 241 28.56 -4.65 4.10
CA LYS A 241 30.04 -4.53 3.97
C LYS A 241 30.51 -3.08 4.03
N SER A 242 29.75 -2.15 3.46
CA SER A 242 30.08 -0.72 3.50
C SER A 242 29.75 -0.05 4.84
N ASN A 243 28.95 -0.69 5.72
CA ASN A 243 28.41 -0.09 6.94
C ASN A 243 28.51 -1.03 8.15
N LEU A 244 29.64 -1.74 8.32
CA LEU A 244 29.83 -2.76 9.35
C LEU A 244 29.54 -2.28 10.78
N ASN A 245 29.80 -1.00 11.08
CA ASN A 245 29.57 -0.40 12.40
C ASN A 245 28.19 0.26 12.53
N SER A 246 27.24 -0.08 11.64
CA SER A 246 25.90 0.48 11.67
C SER A 246 24.85 -0.61 11.93
N THR A 247 23.79 -0.26 12.63
CA THR A 247 22.61 -1.13 12.71
C THR A 247 21.79 -0.98 11.44
N ILE A 248 21.44 -2.08 10.80
CA ILE A 248 20.65 -2.10 9.56
C ILE A 248 19.39 -2.94 9.79
N ILE A 249 18.23 -2.28 9.70
CA ILE A 249 16.91 -2.87 9.88
C ILE A 249 16.28 -3.06 8.49
N ILE A 250 16.03 -4.31 8.12
CA ILE A 250 15.42 -4.70 6.86
C ILE A 250 14.02 -5.22 7.19
N LEU A 251 12.98 -4.48 6.80
CA LEU A 251 11.60 -4.78 7.16
C LEU A 251 10.75 -4.95 5.90
N GLY A 252 10.09 -6.10 5.77
CA GLY A 252 8.95 -6.31 4.87
C GLY A 252 7.66 -5.98 5.61
N ASP A 253 6.83 -5.13 5.03
CA ASP A 253 5.58 -4.66 5.64
C ASP A 253 4.42 -5.64 5.46
N HIS A 254 4.35 -6.29 4.33
CA HIS A 254 3.33 -7.30 3.99
C HIS A 254 3.88 -8.35 3.03
N GLY A 255 3.04 -9.32 2.70
CA GLY A 255 3.30 -10.32 1.67
C GLY A 255 2.59 -10.01 0.35
N MET A 256 2.60 -11.00 -0.55
CA MET A 256 1.96 -10.94 -1.87
C MET A 256 1.41 -12.32 -2.21
N LYS A 257 0.18 -12.39 -2.75
CA LYS A 257 -0.48 -13.62 -3.18
C LYS A 257 -0.66 -13.66 -4.68
N THR A 258 -0.55 -14.84 -5.27
CA THR A 258 -0.96 -15.06 -6.66
C THR A 258 -2.47 -14.97 -6.75
N ILE A 259 -2.98 -14.22 -7.72
CA ILE A 259 -4.41 -14.12 -8.00
C ILE A 259 -4.84 -15.41 -8.70
N LYS A 260 -5.87 -16.04 -8.17
CA LYS A 260 -6.47 -17.28 -8.71
C LYS A 260 -7.67 -16.98 -9.59
N SER A 261 -8.45 -15.95 -9.23
CA SER A 261 -9.65 -15.55 -9.96
C SER A 261 -9.90 -14.04 -9.88
N TYR A 262 -10.65 -13.54 -10.88
CA TYR A 262 -11.08 -12.15 -10.92
C TYR A 262 -12.59 -12.10 -10.82
N PHE A 263 -13.08 -11.35 -9.83
CA PHE A 263 -14.51 -11.19 -9.57
C PHE A 263 -14.97 -9.79 -9.94
N ASN A 264 -16.01 -9.69 -10.79
CA ASN A 264 -16.59 -8.40 -11.17
C ASN A 264 -17.78 -8.08 -10.25
N ILE A 265 -17.57 -7.19 -9.30
CA ILE A 265 -18.61 -6.78 -8.34
C ILE A 265 -19.56 -5.72 -8.90
N GLU A 266 -19.22 -5.04 -10.02
CA GLU A 266 -20.04 -3.93 -10.57
C GLU A 266 -21.49 -4.31 -10.90
N PRO A 267 -21.82 -5.50 -11.45
CA PRO A 267 -23.20 -5.90 -11.69
C PRO A 267 -24.04 -5.88 -10.41
N HIS A 268 -23.51 -6.37 -9.29
CA HIS A 268 -24.19 -6.35 -8.00
C HIS A 268 -24.41 -4.93 -7.49
N LEU A 269 -23.41 -4.04 -7.61
CA LEU A 269 -23.55 -2.62 -7.24
C LEU A 269 -24.61 -1.89 -8.09
N LYS A 270 -24.70 -2.22 -9.38
CA LYS A 270 -25.74 -1.69 -10.27
C LYS A 270 -27.14 -2.18 -9.89
N LYS A 271 -27.25 -3.48 -9.57
CA LYS A 271 -28.51 -4.09 -9.15
C LYS A 271 -29.02 -3.48 -7.84
N ILE A 272 -28.17 -3.40 -6.81
CA ILE A 272 -28.48 -2.76 -5.53
C ILE A 272 -28.97 -1.32 -5.76
N LYS A 273 -28.21 -0.55 -6.56
CA LYS A 273 -28.59 0.82 -6.88
C LYS A 273 -29.98 0.90 -7.50
N TYR A 274 -30.29 0.00 -8.43
CA TYR A 274 -31.59 -0.02 -9.13
C TYR A 274 -32.70 -0.47 -8.20
N ASP A 275 -32.55 -1.60 -7.52
CA ASP A 275 -33.59 -2.21 -6.68
C ASP A 275 -33.98 -1.31 -5.49
N LEU A 276 -33.02 -0.57 -4.92
CA LEU A 276 -33.27 0.33 -3.79
C LEU A 276 -33.47 1.81 -4.19
N GLY A 277 -33.52 2.12 -5.48
CA GLY A 277 -33.69 3.48 -5.98
C GLY A 277 -32.59 4.46 -5.58
N LEU A 278 -31.36 3.98 -5.41
CA LEU A 278 -30.22 4.76 -4.92
C LEU A 278 -29.60 5.63 -6.04
N LYS A 279 -29.18 6.84 -5.69
CA LYS A 279 -28.51 7.77 -6.61
C LYS A 279 -27.03 7.90 -6.26
N ILE A 280 -26.17 7.59 -7.25
CA ILE A 280 -24.71 7.76 -7.08
C ILE A 280 -24.38 9.22 -6.83
N ASN A 281 -23.51 9.49 -5.84
CA ASN A 281 -23.06 10.79 -5.36
C ASN A 281 -24.07 11.59 -4.52
N GLU A 282 -25.26 11.08 -4.32
CA GLU A 282 -26.27 11.68 -3.45
C GLU A 282 -26.45 10.86 -2.18
N ASP A 283 -26.95 9.64 -2.31
CA ASP A 283 -27.25 8.72 -1.21
C ASP A 283 -26.44 7.43 -1.24
N PHE A 284 -25.76 7.15 -2.37
CA PHE A 284 -24.96 5.96 -2.60
C PHE A 284 -23.61 6.29 -3.23
N ASN A 285 -22.54 5.80 -2.63
CA ASN A 285 -21.20 5.84 -3.21
C ASN A 285 -20.50 4.51 -2.96
N TYR A 286 -19.59 4.16 -3.82
CA TYR A 286 -18.72 3.00 -3.62
C TYR A 286 -17.30 3.28 -4.11
N PHE A 287 -16.36 2.53 -3.58
CA PHE A 287 -14.98 2.51 -4.03
C PHE A 287 -14.53 1.06 -4.15
N ILE A 288 -14.02 0.69 -5.33
CA ILE A 288 -13.53 -0.65 -5.60
C ILE A 288 -12.01 -0.62 -5.46
N ASP A 289 -11.54 -1.05 -4.29
CA ASP A 289 -10.15 -1.42 -4.10
C ASP A 289 -9.90 -2.81 -4.71
N SER A 290 -8.66 -3.18 -4.91
CA SER A 290 -8.33 -4.45 -5.59
C SER A 290 -8.81 -5.70 -4.83
N THR A 291 -8.86 -5.63 -3.49
CA THR A 291 -9.27 -6.75 -2.62
C THR A 291 -10.53 -6.45 -1.82
N MET A 292 -11.07 -5.25 -1.94
CA MET A 292 -12.29 -4.89 -1.20
C MET A 292 -13.18 -3.94 -2.00
N CYS A 293 -14.47 -3.94 -1.64
CA CYS A 293 -15.43 -2.95 -2.08
C CYS A 293 -15.97 -2.21 -0.84
N ARG A 294 -15.80 -0.90 -0.84
CA ARG A 294 -16.25 -0.02 0.24
C ARG A 294 -17.46 0.77 -0.22
N ILE A 295 -18.50 0.77 0.60
CA ILE A 295 -19.80 1.34 0.25
C ILE A 295 -20.19 2.36 1.31
N TRP A 296 -20.71 3.50 0.87
CA TRP A 296 -21.29 4.56 1.70
C TRP A 296 -22.75 4.74 1.35
N ILE A 297 -23.61 4.66 2.37
CA ILE A 297 -25.05 4.81 2.24
C ILE A 297 -25.51 5.86 3.24
N LYS A 298 -26.27 6.84 2.76
CA LYS A 298 -26.75 7.94 3.57
C LYS A 298 -27.89 7.50 4.50
N ASP A 299 -28.76 6.63 4.01
CA ASP A 299 -29.92 6.11 4.73
C ASP A 299 -29.57 4.80 5.45
N ASN A 300 -29.71 4.78 6.77
CA ASN A 300 -29.41 3.62 7.60
C ASN A 300 -30.35 2.42 7.33
N PHE A 301 -31.62 2.64 6.99
CA PHE A 301 -32.53 1.54 6.65
C PHE A 301 -32.08 0.82 5.37
N LYS A 302 -31.73 1.58 4.34
CA LYS A 302 -31.19 1.02 3.10
C LYS A 302 -29.84 0.34 3.26
N LYS A 303 -29.12 0.66 4.33
CA LYS A 303 -27.85 -0.02 4.68
C LYS A 303 -28.08 -1.48 5.03
N GLU A 304 -29.09 -1.79 5.84
CA GLU A 304 -29.47 -3.17 6.18
C GLU A 304 -29.87 -3.96 4.92
N ASP A 305 -30.63 -3.34 4.02
CA ASP A 305 -31.04 -3.98 2.76
C ASP A 305 -29.82 -4.34 1.90
N VAL A 306 -28.79 -3.48 1.87
CA VAL A 306 -27.56 -3.75 1.15
C VAL A 306 -26.78 -4.89 1.81
N ILE A 307 -26.67 -4.92 3.14
CA ILE A 307 -26.03 -6.01 3.87
C ILE A 307 -26.73 -7.33 3.56
N ASN A 308 -28.06 -7.37 3.71
CA ASN A 308 -28.88 -8.54 3.42
C ASN A 308 -28.72 -9.02 1.97
N TYR A 309 -28.63 -8.08 1.02
CA TYR A 309 -28.35 -8.43 -0.38
C TYR A 309 -27.01 -9.15 -0.53
N PHE A 310 -25.94 -8.59 0.05
CA PHE A 310 -24.59 -9.18 -0.03
C PHE A 310 -24.53 -10.58 0.59
N GLU A 311 -25.22 -10.80 1.71
CA GLU A 311 -25.23 -12.08 2.42
C GLU A 311 -26.07 -13.16 1.71
N ARG A 312 -27.08 -12.75 0.94
CA ARG A 312 -27.95 -13.70 0.20
C ARG A 312 -27.43 -14.05 -1.19
N GLN A 313 -26.55 -13.24 -1.77
CA GLN A 313 -26.03 -13.51 -3.12
C GLN A 313 -24.88 -14.51 -3.06
N LYS A 314 -25.10 -15.71 -3.63
CA LYS A 314 -24.13 -16.80 -3.67
C LYS A 314 -22.77 -16.37 -4.23
N GLU A 315 -22.76 -15.64 -5.35
CA GLU A 315 -21.52 -15.15 -5.95
C GLU A 315 -20.72 -14.23 -5.01
N LEU A 316 -21.38 -13.39 -4.21
CA LEU A 316 -20.74 -12.50 -3.26
C LEU A 316 -20.18 -13.26 -2.06
N THR A 317 -20.91 -14.26 -1.54
CA THR A 317 -20.51 -15.05 -0.38
C THR A 317 -19.41 -16.07 -0.71
N GLU A 318 -19.39 -16.60 -1.93
CA GLU A 318 -18.33 -17.49 -2.41
C GLU A 318 -17.00 -16.76 -2.68
N ASN A 319 -17.06 -15.47 -3.08
CA ASN A 319 -15.88 -14.69 -3.43
C ASN A 319 -15.37 -13.78 -2.32
N GLY A 320 -16.11 -13.59 -1.23
CA GLY A 320 -15.73 -12.73 -0.12
C GLY A 320 -16.79 -12.65 0.97
N ALA A 321 -16.60 -11.72 1.89
CA ALA A 321 -17.52 -11.49 2.99
C ALA A 321 -17.56 -10.01 3.41
N ILE A 322 -18.68 -9.59 4.01
CA ILE A 322 -18.74 -8.32 4.71
C ILE A 322 -17.88 -8.41 5.96
N ILE A 323 -17.08 -7.38 6.17
CA ILE A 323 -16.25 -7.24 7.35
C ILE A 323 -16.62 -5.96 8.12
N SER A 324 -16.41 -6.01 9.44
CA SER A 324 -16.55 -4.85 10.32
C SER A 324 -15.20 -4.46 10.90
N PRO A 325 -14.36 -3.72 10.15
CA PRO A 325 -13.08 -3.29 10.70
C PRO A 325 -13.34 -2.32 11.85
N LYS A 326 -12.59 -2.47 12.95
CA LYS A 326 -12.72 -1.62 14.14
C LYS A 326 -12.24 -0.18 13.94
N VAL A 327 -12.14 0.27 12.68
CA VAL A 327 -11.75 1.63 12.34
C VAL A 327 -13.00 2.51 12.27
N SER A 328 -13.15 3.40 13.24
CA SER A 328 -14.36 4.21 13.46
C SER A 328 -14.63 5.33 12.46
N LYS A 329 -13.74 5.56 11.48
CA LYS A 329 -13.88 6.70 10.56
C LYS A 329 -14.79 6.37 9.38
N LYS A 330 -15.95 7.01 9.31
CA LYS A 330 -16.91 6.92 8.18
C LYS A 330 -16.30 7.24 6.79
N ILE A 331 -15.12 7.86 6.74
CA ILE A 331 -14.43 8.15 5.49
C ILE A 331 -14.01 6.89 4.72
N TYR A 332 -13.97 5.73 5.37
CA TYR A 332 -13.54 4.47 4.75
C TYR A 332 -14.68 3.55 4.29
N GLY A 333 -15.91 3.84 4.65
CA GLY A 333 -17.12 3.10 4.23
C GLY A 333 -18.03 2.81 5.41
N ASP A 334 -19.31 2.67 5.12
CA ASP A 334 -20.33 2.17 6.06
C ASP A 334 -20.43 0.64 6.01
N ILE A 335 -20.16 0.07 4.81
CA ILE A 335 -20.11 -1.36 4.54
C ILE A 335 -18.78 -1.63 3.81
N ILE A 336 -18.06 -2.65 4.24
CA ILE A 336 -16.83 -3.11 3.59
C ILE A 336 -16.96 -4.60 3.29
N TRP A 337 -16.96 -4.93 2.01
CA TRP A 337 -16.87 -6.31 1.54
C TRP A 337 -15.42 -6.60 1.17
N LEU A 338 -14.85 -7.67 1.75
CA LEU A 338 -13.48 -8.11 1.54
C LEU A 338 -13.47 -9.39 0.74
N ALA A 339 -12.70 -9.43 -0.34
CA ALA A 339 -12.51 -10.62 -1.16
C ALA A 339 -11.76 -11.73 -0.41
N ASN A 340 -12.10 -12.97 -0.71
CA ASN A 340 -11.37 -14.14 -0.25
C ASN A 340 -9.95 -14.14 -0.82
N GLU A 341 -9.01 -14.80 -0.13
CA GLU A 341 -7.64 -14.88 -0.56
C GLU A 341 -7.49 -15.49 -1.97
N GLY A 342 -6.78 -14.77 -2.82
CA GLY A 342 -6.59 -15.14 -4.22
C GLY A 342 -7.71 -14.69 -5.16
N VAL A 343 -8.78 -14.11 -4.64
CA VAL A 343 -9.81 -13.45 -5.46
C VAL A 343 -9.48 -11.96 -5.56
N MET A 344 -9.42 -11.43 -6.75
CA MET A 344 -9.25 -9.99 -6.97
C MET A 344 -10.53 -9.39 -7.56
N VAL A 345 -10.99 -8.30 -6.99
CA VAL A 345 -12.07 -7.51 -7.60
C VAL A 345 -11.52 -6.80 -8.83
N TYR A 346 -12.04 -7.14 -10.00
CA TYR A 346 -11.64 -6.52 -11.26
C TYR A 346 -12.83 -6.49 -12.25
N PRO A 347 -13.12 -5.33 -12.87
CA PRO A 347 -12.39 -4.05 -12.82
C PRO A 347 -12.37 -3.38 -11.45
N ASP A 348 -11.25 -2.76 -11.11
CA ASP A 348 -11.09 -1.94 -9.92
C ASP A 348 -10.73 -0.48 -10.28
N PHE A 349 -10.55 0.36 -9.27
CA PHE A 349 -10.23 1.78 -9.48
C PHE A 349 -8.73 2.09 -9.58
N PHE A 350 -7.85 1.07 -9.46
CA PHE A 350 -6.39 1.26 -9.51
C PHE A 350 -5.75 0.74 -10.79
N HIS A 351 -6.14 -0.44 -11.26
CA HIS A 351 -5.41 -1.16 -12.30
C HIS A 351 -6.01 -1.00 -13.70
N PHE A 352 -5.18 -0.61 -14.68
CA PHE A 352 -5.55 -0.60 -16.10
C PHE A 352 -5.49 -2.00 -16.73
N ASN A 353 -4.57 -2.83 -16.27
CA ASN A 353 -4.42 -4.22 -16.67
C ASN A 353 -4.62 -5.13 -15.46
N LYS A 354 -5.03 -6.37 -15.70
CA LYS A 354 -5.15 -7.39 -14.65
C LYS A 354 -3.77 -7.66 -14.03
N PRO A 355 -3.54 -7.41 -12.74
CA PRO A 355 -2.32 -7.85 -12.08
C PRO A 355 -2.33 -9.36 -11.86
N ILE A 356 -1.16 -9.96 -11.66
CA ILE A 356 -0.99 -11.41 -11.41
C ILE A 356 -0.87 -11.69 -9.92
N GLY A 357 -0.33 -10.75 -9.16
CA GLY A 357 -0.25 -10.82 -7.70
C GLY A 357 -1.00 -9.67 -7.04
N MET A 358 -1.49 -9.91 -5.81
CA MET A 358 -2.20 -8.92 -5.01
C MET A 358 -1.98 -9.16 -3.50
N HIS A 359 -2.10 -8.09 -2.72
CA HIS A 359 -2.06 -8.09 -1.26
C HIS A 359 -3.29 -7.35 -0.68
N GLY A 360 -3.37 -7.17 0.65
CA GLY A 360 -4.51 -6.51 1.29
C GLY A 360 -5.68 -7.45 1.59
N TYR A 361 -5.47 -8.77 1.57
CA TYR A 361 -6.40 -9.78 2.04
C TYR A 361 -6.41 -9.88 3.58
N ASN A 362 -7.26 -10.73 4.13
CA ASN A 362 -7.20 -11.05 5.55
C ASN A 362 -5.81 -11.65 5.90
N ASN A 363 -5.05 -10.95 6.76
CA ASN A 363 -3.64 -11.21 7.04
C ASN A 363 -3.39 -12.41 7.98
N SER A 364 -4.35 -13.34 8.14
CA SER A 364 -4.17 -14.55 8.95
C SER A 364 -3.23 -15.59 8.31
N LEU A 365 -2.93 -15.48 7.02
CA LEU A 365 -2.21 -16.48 6.24
C LEU A 365 -0.76 -16.09 5.96
N LEU A 366 0.15 -17.10 6.01
CA LEU A 366 1.60 -16.95 5.90
C LEU A 366 2.12 -16.06 4.75
N LYS A 367 1.55 -16.23 3.56
CA LYS A 367 2.00 -15.51 2.35
C LYS A 367 1.50 -14.05 2.28
N SER A 368 0.67 -13.61 3.23
CA SER A 368 0.25 -12.22 3.39
C SER A 368 1.12 -11.44 4.37
N GLN A 369 2.15 -12.07 4.94
CA GLN A 369 2.96 -11.54 6.02
C GLN A 369 4.34 -11.13 5.51
N GLY A 370 4.85 -10.03 6.08
CA GLY A 370 6.21 -9.58 5.89
C GLY A 370 7.22 -10.35 6.75
N THR A 371 8.45 -9.84 6.81
CA THR A 371 9.55 -10.39 7.63
C THR A 371 10.48 -9.27 8.08
N CYS A 372 11.30 -9.50 9.10
CA CYS A 372 12.30 -8.51 9.52
C CYS A 372 13.62 -9.17 9.86
N ILE A 373 14.72 -8.61 9.34
CA ILE A 373 16.09 -8.96 9.72
C ILE A 373 16.77 -7.69 10.24
N ILE A 374 17.43 -7.77 11.39
CA ILE A 374 18.17 -6.64 11.94
C ILE A 374 19.63 -7.07 12.14
N TYR A 375 20.49 -6.52 11.32
CA TYR A 375 21.94 -6.59 11.49
C TYR A 375 22.38 -5.55 12.53
N SER A 376 23.15 -5.97 13.52
CA SER A 376 23.84 -5.09 14.48
C SER A 376 25.28 -5.54 14.64
N PRO A 377 26.26 -4.61 14.77
CA PRO A 377 27.66 -4.95 15.01
C PRO A 377 27.87 -5.84 16.26
N ASP A 378 27.05 -5.62 17.28
CA ASP A 378 27.13 -6.33 18.57
C ASP A 378 26.42 -7.70 18.55
N GLY A 379 25.85 -8.07 17.43
CA GLY A 379 25.24 -9.31 17.01
C GLY A 379 24.48 -10.12 18.07
N LYS A 380 23.15 -9.94 18.19
CA LYS A 380 22.30 -10.85 18.97
C LYS A 380 21.58 -11.80 18.02
N ASN A 381 21.80 -13.11 18.18
CA ASN A 381 21.00 -14.12 17.49
C ASN A 381 19.68 -14.32 18.27
N ILE A 382 18.62 -13.69 17.77
CA ILE A 382 17.26 -13.81 18.34
C ILE A 382 16.32 -14.16 17.21
N ASN A 383 15.61 -15.27 17.34
CA ASN A 383 14.62 -15.74 16.37
C ASN A 383 13.22 -15.65 16.96
N ILE A 384 12.36 -14.91 16.30
CA ILE A 384 10.93 -14.73 16.65
C ILE A 384 10.10 -15.29 15.48
N GLU A 385 9.22 -16.24 15.78
CA GLU A 385 8.38 -16.88 14.75
C GLU A 385 7.31 -15.92 14.19
N ASN A 386 6.63 -15.16 15.07
CA ASN A 386 5.54 -14.28 14.67
C ASN A 386 5.50 -13.00 15.51
N GLU A 387 5.25 -11.87 14.86
CA GLU A 387 5.01 -10.59 15.55
C GLU A 387 4.02 -9.72 14.74
N ASN A 388 3.39 -8.77 15.41
CA ASN A 388 2.55 -7.76 14.76
C ASN A 388 3.42 -6.60 14.24
N LEU A 389 3.07 -6.06 13.10
CA LEU A 389 3.80 -4.94 12.48
C LEU A 389 3.88 -3.72 13.44
N SER A 390 2.82 -3.44 14.20
CA SER A 390 2.79 -2.37 15.20
C SER A 390 3.82 -2.51 16.32
N LYS A 391 4.32 -3.72 16.59
CA LYS A 391 5.34 -3.96 17.62
C LYS A 391 6.77 -3.69 17.18
N ILE A 392 7.00 -3.56 15.88
CA ILE A 392 8.34 -3.31 15.31
C ILE A 392 8.95 -2.02 15.88
N ASN A 393 8.13 -0.97 16.05
CA ASN A 393 8.55 0.28 16.66
C ASN A 393 9.15 0.06 18.08
N GLU A 394 8.47 -0.76 18.91
CA GLU A 394 8.91 -1.06 20.27
C GLU A 394 10.22 -1.87 20.26
N ILE A 395 10.33 -2.88 19.41
CA ILE A 395 11.53 -3.70 19.25
C ILE A 395 12.73 -2.85 18.82
N ILE A 396 12.56 -1.99 17.81
CA ILE A 396 13.62 -1.09 17.33
C ILE A 396 14.10 -0.19 18.47
N MET A 397 13.19 0.40 19.22
CA MET A 397 13.55 1.35 20.27
C MET A 397 14.20 0.70 21.50
N LYS A 398 13.75 -0.50 21.86
CA LYS A 398 14.27 -1.22 23.03
C LYS A 398 15.66 -1.81 22.77
N ASP A 399 15.84 -2.46 21.62
CA ASP A 399 16.99 -3.33 21.39
C ASP A 399 18.05 -2.70 20.48
N PHE A 400 17.72 -1.64 19.73
CA PHE A 400 18.60 -1.11 18.67
C PHE A 400 18.77 0.42 18.66
N VAL A 401 18.03 1.17 19.46
CA VAL A 401 18.11 2.63 19.59
C VAL A 401 18.37 3.05 21.02
#